data_9dc064ee2c7092216ed90ccaa630d00d
#
_entry.id   9dc064ee2c7092216ed90ccaa630d00d
#
_cell.length_a   1.000
_cell.length_b   1.000
_cell.length_c   1.000
_cell.angle_alpha   90.00
_cell.angle_beta   90.00
_cell.angle_gamma   90.00
#
_symmetry.space_group_name_H-M   'P 1'
#
loop_
_entity.id
_entity.type
_entity.pdbx_description
1 polymer ?
#
loop_
_entity_poly.entity_id
_entity_poly.type
_entity_poly.pdbx_seq_one_letter_code
_entity_poly.pdbx_strand_id
1 'polypeptide(L)' 'MKAIEELIEDGGEITLGAIGDVECAATAADGSNALALLVRREGETLNALLKRLDRAIASYFDTGHRRNN' A
#
# COMPACT_ATOMS: atom_id res chain seq x y z
N MET A 1 11.67 -4.16 0.39
CA MET A 1 10.50 -3.50 0.97
C MET A 1 9.80 -4.44 1.91
N LYS A 2 10.15 -4.31 3.13
CA LYS A 2 9.83 -5.31 4.13
C LYS A 2 8.35 -5.39 4.46
N ALA A 3 7.69 -4.24 4.56
CA ALA A 3 6.28 -4.25 4.95
C ALA A 3 5.41 -4.85 3.86
N ILE A 4 5.75 -4.58 2.60
CA ILE A 4 5.02 -5.17 1.48
C ILE A 4 5.19 -6.69 1.50
N GLU A 5 6.42 -7.16 1.71
CA GLU A 5 6.68 -8.59 1.75
C GLU A 5 5.92 -9.26 2.87
N GLU A 6 5.91 -8.65 4.05
CA GLU A 6 5.20 -9.23 5.18
C GLU A 6 3.71 -9.29 4.94
N LEU A 7 3.16 -8.25 4.31
CA LEU A 7 1.73 -8.26 3.99
C LEU A 7 1.38 -9.39 3.05
N ILE A 8 2.17 -9.57 2.00
CA ILE A 8 1.90 -10.61 1.02
C ILE A 8 2.03 -12.00 1.65
N GLU A 9 3.02 -12.19 2.52
CA GLU A 9 3.21 -13.47 3.19
C GLU A 9 2.05 -13.80 4.12
N ASP A 10 1.39 -12.78 4.63
CA ASP A 10 0.23 -12.99 5.50
C ASP A 10 -1.08 -13.13 4.73
N GLY A 11 -1.01 -13.21 3.42
CA GLY A 11 -2.20 -13.41 2.61
C GLY A 11 -2.81 -12.15 2.05
N GLY A 12 -2.16 -11.00 2.26
CA GLY A 12 -2.63 -9.76 1.68
C GLY A 12 -2.25 -9.61 0.23
N GLU A 13 -2.63 -8.50 -0.36
CA GLU A 13 -2.33 -8.27 -1.76
C GLU A 13 -2.00 -6.82 -2.05
N ILE A 14 -1.20 -6.65 -3.08
CA ILE A 14 -0.74 -5.36 -3.56
C ILE A 14 -1.21 -5.22 -5.01
N THR A 15 -1.71 -4.04 -5.36
CA THR A 15 -2.10 -3.74 -6.73
C THR A 15 -1.33 -2.51 -7.18
N LEU A 16 -0.84 -2.54 -8.42
CA LEU A 16 -0.11 -1.42 -8.97
C LEU A 16 -0.54 -1.22 -10.41
N GLY A 17 -1.00 -0.03 -10.74
CA GLY A 17 -1.41 0.28 -12.08
C GLY A 17 -2.66 1.13 -12.13
N ALA A 18 -3.37 1.07 -13.25
CA ALA A 18 -4.58 1.84 -13.45
C ALA A 18 -5.71 1.31 -12.60
N ILE A 19 -6.43 2.21 -11.95
CA ILE A 19 -7.58 1.86 -11.13
C ILE A 19 -8.69 2.86 -11.45
N GLY A 20 -9.77 2.38 -12.04
CA GLY A 20 -10.86 3.27 -12.44
C GLY A 20 -10.34 4.37 -13.36
N ASP A 21 -10.59 5.61 -13.01
CA ASP A 21 -10.14 6.76 -13.79
C ASP A 21 -8.73 7.21 -13.43
N VAL A 22 -8.10 6.56 -12.46
CA VAL A 22 -6.76 6.91 -12.03
C VAL A 22 -5.76 6.18 -12.90
N GLU A 23 -4.80 6.92 -13.49
CA GLU A 23 -3.84 6.34 -14.42
C GLU A 23 -2.89 5.38 -13.75
N CYS A 24 -2.49 5.67 -12.52
CA CYS A 24 -1.58 4.79 -11.81
C CYS A 24 -1.71 5.01 -10.32
N ALA A 25 -1.94 3.92 -9.61
CA ALA A 25 -2.03 3.95 -8.16
C ALA A 25 -1.47 2.66 -7.61
N ALA A 26 -1.10 2.69 -6.34
CA ALA A 26 -0.65 1.50 -5.63
C ALA A 26 -1.58 1.29 -4.45
N THR A 27 -2.06 0.07 -4.30
CA THR A 27 -2.96 -0.25 -3.19
C THR A 27 -2.44 -1.43 -2.40
N ALA A 28 -2.87 -1.49 -1.15
CA ALA A 28 -2.58 -2.61 -0.28
C ALA A 28 -3.85 -3.00 0.43
N ALA A 29 -4.11 -4.29 0.52
CA ALA A 29 -5.31 -4.79 1.16
C ALA A 29 -5.02 -6.10 1.87
N ASP A 30 -5.77 -6.35 2.93
CA ASP A 30 -5.68 -7.57 3.71
C ASP A 30 -7.10 -8.10 3.84
N GLY A 31 -7.42 -9.12 3.03
CA GLY A 31 -8.78 -9.62 2.97
C GLY A 31 -9.70 -8.53 2.46
N SER A 32 -10.70 -8.18 3.26
CA SER A 32 -11.64 -7.13 2.88
C SER A 32 -11.24 -5.76 3.40
N ASN A 33 -10.07 -5.65 4.06
CA ASN A 33 -9.63 -4.38 4.62
C ASN A 33 -8.65 -3.69 3.71
N ALA A 34 -9.00 -2.46 3.27
CA ALA A 34 -8.08 -1.64 2.50
C ALA A 34 -7.13 -0.95 3.47
N LEU A 35 -5.83 -1.15 3.27
CA LEU A 35 -4.83 -0.56 4.15
C LEU A 35 -4.32 0.76 3.62
N ALA A 36 -4.18 0.88 2.31
CA ALA A 36 -3.64 2.09 1.71
C ALA A 36 -4.01 2.15 0.24
N LEU A 37 -4.18 3.37 -0.24
CA LEU A 37 -4.32 3.64 -1.67
C LEU A 37 -3.55 4.91 -1.95
N LEU A 38 -2.52 4.83 -2.77
CA LEU A 38 -1.65 5.95 -3.07
C LEU A 38 -1.65 6.21 -4.57
N VAL A 39 -1.94 7.45 -4.94
CA VAL A 39 -1.92 7.84 -6.34
C VAL A 39 -0.50 8.26 -6.70
N ARG A 40 -0.02 7.80 -7.85
CA ARG A 40 1.30 8.16 -8.34
C ARG A 40 1.38 9.67 -8.56
N ARG A 41 2.44 10.26 -8.06
CA ARG A 41 2.66 11.69 -8.22
C ARG A 41 3.33 11.97 -9.55
N GLU A 42 3.16 13.20 -10.03
CA GLU A 42 3.84 13.61 -11.24
C GLU A 42 5.35 13.49 -11.05
N GLY A 43 6.02 12.83 -12.00
CA GLY A 43 7.46 12.63 -11.94
C GLY A 43 7.92 11.52 -11.01
N GLU A 44 7.01 10.89 -10.30
CA GLU A 44 7.37 9.83 -9.38
C GLU A 44 7.61 8.53 -10.13
N THR A 45 8.73 7.86 -9.82
CA THR A 45 8.98 6.55 -10.42
C THR A 45 8.12 5.50 -9.73
N LEU A 46 7.92 4.37 -10.40
CA LEU A 46 7.16 3.28 -9.78
C LEU A 46 7.85 2.77 -8.53
N ASN A 47 9.18 2.73 -8.55
CA ASN A 47 9.91 2.29 -7.38
C ASN A 47 9.69 3.23 -6.20
N ALA A 48 9.67 4.54 -6.45
CA ALA A 48 9.40 5.51 -5.39
C ALA A 48 7.98 5.37 -4.86
N LEU A 49 7.01 5.12 -5.75
CA LEU A 49 5.63 4.90 -5.33
C LEU A 49 5.54 3.67 -4.44
N LEU A 50 6.21 2.58 -4.80
CA LEU A 50 6.19 1.38 -4.00
C LEU A 50 6.85 1.60 -2.64
N LYS A 51 7.90 2.40 -2.59
CA LYS A 51 8.51 2.72 -1.30
C LYS A 51 7.56 3.52 -0.41
N ARG A 52 6.79 4.43 -1.01
CA ARG A 52 5.77 5.13 -0.24
C ARG A 52 4.70 4.17 0.27
N LEU A 53 4.30 3.22 -0.57
CA LEU A 53 3.33 2.23 -0.15
C LEU A 53 3.86 1.38 1.00
N ASP A 54 5.11 0.97 0.91
CA ASP A 54 5.74 0.19 1.95
C ASP A 54 5.69 0.92 3.29
N ARG A 55 6.01 2.22 3.27
CA ARG A 55 5.96 3.02 4.49
C ARG A 55 4.53 3.19 5.01
N ALA A 56 3.58 3.31 4.09
CA ALA A 56 2.18 3.45 4.50
C ALA A 56 1.68 2.19 5.18
N ILE A 57 2.07 1.02 4.66
CA ILE A 57 1.69 -0.25 5.27
C ILE A 57 2.31 -0.37 6.66
N ALA A 58 3.60 -0.07 6.76
CA ALA A 58 4.28 -0.13 8.06
C ALA A 58 3.63 0.80 9.06
N SER A 59 3.27 2.00 8.62
CA SER A 59 2.62 2.97 9.50
C SER A 59 1.25 2.49 9.94
N TYR A 60 0.51 1.85 9.05
CA TYR A 60 -0.80 1.32 9.40
C TYR A 60 -0.70 0.31 10.55
N PHE A 61 0.22 -0.64 10.41
CA PHE A 61 0.37 -1.66 11.45
C PHE A 61 0.94 -1.07 12.73
N ASP A 62 1.77 -0.06 12.60
CA ASP A 62 2.45 0.50 13.76
C ASP A 62 1.57 1.43 14.59
N THR A 63 0.69 2.19 13.93
CA THR A 63 -0.13 3.18 14.63
C THR A 63 -1.62 2.93 14.49
N GLY A 64 -2.10 2.81 13.25
CA GLY A 64 -3.54 2.68 13.00
C GLY A 64 -4.13 1.42 13.57
N HIS A 65 -3.41 0.32 13.39
CA HIS A 65 -3.90 -0.97 13.88
C HIS A 65 -4.04 -0.97 15.39
N ARG A 66 -3.03 -0.44 16.07
CA ARG A 66 -3.04 -0.47 17.52
C ARG A 66 -4.05 0.45 18.16
N ARG A 67 -4.42 1.50 17.45
CA ARG A 67 -5.38 2.45 18.01
C ARG A 67 -6.79 1.90 18.04
N ASN A 68 -7.00 0.81 17.36
CA ASN A 68 -8.32 0.17 17.37
C ASN A 68 -8.58 -0.64 18.62
N ASN A 69 -7.61 -0.73 19.45
CA ASN A 69 -7.74 -1.51 20.69
C ASN A 69 -8.37 -0.72 21.80
#